data_5c9b9db84e639bf81ac278da466663ca
#
_entry.id   5c9b9db84e639bf81ac278da466663ca
#
_cell.length_a   1.000
_cell.length_b   1.000
_cell.length_c   1.000
_cell.angle_alpha   90.00
_cell.angle_beta   90.00
_cell.angle_gamma   90.00
#
_symmetry.space_group_name_H-M   'P 1'
#
loop_
_entity.id
_entity.type
_entity.pdbx_description
1 polymer ?
#
loop_
_entity_poly.entity_id
_entity_poly.type
_entity_poly.pdbx_seq_one_letter_code
_entity_poly.pdbx_strand_id
1 'polypeptide(L)'
;MSNYNINKLSKYTIVKGDFLVAMTGATIGKVGRHISEEICYVNQRVAKINPKTGHSKDYIYYSIQRKGFVGFVLNRLDSSSAQGNISADGIGEYLIYNYTKETQQKIASVLTALDSKIELNNRINAELEAMAKKLYDYWFVQFDFPDKNGKPYKTSGGKMVWNEELKREIPDLEGWSVGTLLDIADYANGLPCQKFRPSGNEFLRVIKIREMNEGFSANTELVRPNIPSKSIIENGDVLFSWSASLEVKIWTGGKGALNQHIFKVTSADYPKSFYYYQLLNYLQHFKMMAENRKTTMGHITQEHLQQSRIAIPPKDLTLDLEKIISPIFSKKMNNEIENEKLTELRDWLLPMLMNGQVKVN
;
A
#
# COMPACT_ATOMS: atom_id res chain seq x y z
N MET A 1 -5.80 -38.39 -6.76
CA MET A 1 -4.65 -37.50 -7.10
C MET A 1 -3.73 -38.32 -8.00
N SER A 2 -3.67 -37.99 -9.27
CA SER A 2 -2.88 -38.71 -10.27
C SER A 2 -1.39 -38.51 -9.98
N ASN A 3 -0.61 -39.58 -10.03
CA ASN A 3 0.85 -39.61 -9.93
C ASN A 3 1.51 -38.83 -11.06
N TYR A 4 1.45 -37.49 -10.97
CA TYR A 4 2.31 -36.65 -11.81
C TYR A 4 3.75 -36.86 -11.36
N ASN A 5 4.58 -37.29 -12.28
CA ASN A 5 5.98 -37.63 -12.08
C ASN A 5 6.72 -36.41 -11.50
N ILE A 6 7.05 -36.43 -10.22
CA ILE A 6 7.65 -35.30 -9.44
C ILE A 6 8.92 -34.76 -10.14
N ASN A 7 9.65 -35.60 -10.86
CA ASN A 7 10.84 -35.20 -11.63
C ASN A 7 10.51 -34.31 -12.84
N LYS A 8 9.33 -34.37 -13.40
CA LYS A 8 8.89 -33.47 -14.49
C LYS A 8 8.46 -32.09 -13.96
N LEU A 9 8.04 -32.01 -12.69
CA LEU A 9 7.60 -30.75 -12.09
C LEU A 9 8.77 -29.88 -11.60
N SER A 10 9.97 -30.46 -11.39
CA SER A 10 11.12 -29.72 -10.87
C SER A 10 11.52 -28.50 -11.69
N LYS A 11 11.40 -28.57 -13.03
CA LYS A 11 11.70 -27.42 -13.91
C LYS A 11 10.67 -26.26 -13.81
N TYR A 12 9.48 -26.53 -13.28
CA TYR A 12 8.42 -25.52 -13.09
C TYR A 12 8.32 -25.04 -11.65
N THR A 13 9.13 -25.60 -10.76
CA THR A 13 9.15 -25.24 -9.34
C THR A 13 9.82 -23.88 -9.14
N ILE A 14 9.17 -23.05 -8.35
CA ILE A 14 9.67 -21.74 -7.91
C ILE A 14 9.93 -21.81 -6.42
N VAL A 15 11.08 -21.33 -6.00
CA VAL A 15 11.48 -21.18 -4.61
C VAL A 15 11.88 -19.74 -4.33
N LYS A 16 11.95 -19.38 -3.06
CA LYS A 16 12.38 -18.05 -2.64
C LYS A 16 13.67 -17.60 -3.34
N GLY A 17 13.65 -16.36 -3.83
CA GLY A 17 14.76 -15.78 -4.58
C GLY A 17 14.76 -16.11 -6.07
N ASP A 18 13.87 -16.95 -6.57
CA ASP A 18 13.69 -17.12 -8.01
C ASP A 18 13.04 -15.88 -8.62
N PHE A 19 13.44 -15.54 -9.84
CA PHE A 19 12.82 -14.41 -10.54
C PHE A 19 12.20 -14.84 -11.86
N LEU A 20 11.16 -14.11 -12.23
CA LEU A 20 10.18 -14.50 -13.20
C LEU A 20 9.91 -13.35 -14.16
N VAL A 21 9.58 -13.70 -15.39
CA VAL A 21 9.16 -12.73 -16.44
C VAL A 21 7.80 -13.15 -16.97
N ALA A 22 6.86 -12.22 -16.99
CA ALA A 22 5.57 -12.44 -17.63
C ALA A 22 5.72 -12.46 -19.16
N MET A 23 5.25 -13.53 -19.79
CA MET A 23 5.42 -13.78 -21.23
C MET A 23 4.20 -13.39 -22.07
N THR A 24 3.05 -13.13 -21.45
CA THR A 24 1.78 -12.84 -22.15
C THR A 24 0.90 -11.87 -21.38
N GLY A 25 -0.08 -11.28 -22.08
CA GLY A 25 -1.15 -10.47 -21.49
C GLY A 25 -0.72 -9.07 -21.07
N ALA A 26 -1.57 -8.39 -20.27
CA ALA A 26 -1.36 -7.00 -19.88
C ALA A 26 -0.09 -6.75 -19.02
N THR A 27 0.52 -7.80 -18.50
CA THR A 27 1.74 -7.74 -17.67
C THR A 27 2.99 -8.19 -18.42
N ILE A 28 2.92 -8.40 -19.72
CA ILE A 28 4.06 -8.89 -20.52
C ILE A 28 5.32 -8.04 -20.31
N GLY A 29 6.45 -8.71 -20.15
CA GLY A 29 7.75 -8.07 -19.86
C GLY A 29 7.93 -7.62 -18.39
N LYS A 30 6.89 -7.71 -17.54
CA LYS A 30 7.08 -7.44 -16.11
C LYS A 30 7.95 -8.52 -15.46
N VAL A 31 8.88 -8.06 -14.63
CA VAL A 31 9.83 -8.91 -13.89
C VAL A 31 9.45 -8.87 -12.41
N GLY A 32 9.44 -10.03 -11.78
CA GLY A 32 9.18 -10.16 -10.34
C GLY A 32 10.09 -11.19 -9.69
N ARG A 33 10.33 -11.05 -8.38
CA ARG A 33 11.06 -12.03 -7.56
C ARG A 33 10.10 -12.72 -6.61
N HIS A 34 10.21 -14.03 -6.48
CA HIS A 34 9.47 -14.80 -5.48
C HIS A 34 10.12 -14.62 -4.11
N ILE A 35 9.40 -14.00 -3.19
CA ILE A 35 9.89 -13.66 -1.83
C ILE A 35 9.34 -14.56 -0.73
N SER A 36 8.28 -15.34 -1.01
CA SER A 36 7.70 -16.27 -0.06
C SER A 36 8.54 -17.52 0.13
N GLU A 37 8.46 -18.13 1.32
CA GLU A 37 9.03 -19.46 1.59
C GLU A 37 8.20 -20.60 0.96
N GLU A 38 6.98 -20.30 0.50
CA GLU A 38 6.13 -21.27 -0.13
C GLU A 38 6.66 -21.70 -1.50
N ILE A 39 6.62 -23.00 -1.77
CA ILE A 39 6.96 -23.53 -3.08
C ILE A 39 5.77 -23.35 -4.03
N CYS A 40 6.01 -22.66 -5.13
CA CYS A 40 5.02 -22.41 -6.19
C CYS A 40 5.42 -23.09 -7.50
N TYR A 41 4.51 -23.09 -8.47
CA TYR A 41 4.77 -23.62 -9.82
C TYR A 41 4.42 -22.60 -10.88
N VAL A 42 5.28 -22.44 -11.89
CA VAL A 42 4.98 -21.61 -13.06
C VAL A 42 4.14 -22.38 -14.08
N ASN A 43 3.26 -21.64 -14.73
CA ASN A 43 2.58 -22.07 -15.94
C ASN A 43 3.32 -21.55 -17.20
N GLN A 44 2.81 -21.91 -18.38
CA GLN A 44 3.37 -21.53 -19.69
C GLN A 44 3.36 -20.02 -19.98
N ARG A 45 2.75 -19.18 -19.14
CA ARG A 45 2.65 -17.72 -19.34
C ARG A 45 3.74 -16.95 -18.59
N VAL A 46 4.58 -17.66 -17.83
CA VAL A 46 5.62 -17.08 -17.00
C VAL A 46 6.91 -17.85 -17.18
N ALA A 47 7.98 -17.16 -17.53
CA ALA A 47 9.32 -17.74 -17.61
C ALA A 47 10.03 -17.61 -16.26
N LYS A 48 10.61 -18.70 -15.76
CA LYS A 48 11.62 -18.69 -14.70
C LYS A 48 12.99 -18.49 -15.35
N ILE A 49 13.74 -17.52 -14.90
CA ILE A 49 15.09 -17.25 -15.42
C ILE A 49 16.12 -17.96 -14.54
N ASN A 50 16.90 -18.85 -15.15
CA ASN A 50 18.00 -19.54 -14.51
C ASN A 50 19.33 -19.08 -15.11
N PRO A 51 20.16 -18.35 -14.37
CA PRO A 51 21.46 -17.93 -14.84
C PRO A 51 22.36 -19.11 -15.16
N LYS A 52 23.18 -18.99 -16.21
CA LYS A 52 24.23 -19.95 -16.51
C LYS A 52 25.32 -19.90 -15.43
N THR A 53 26.05 -21.01 -15.28
CA THR A 53 27.21 -21.11 -14.36
C THR A 53 28.18 -19.95 -14.62
N GLY A 54 28.68 -19.34 -13.55
CA GLY A 54 29.63 -18.22 -13.65
C GLY A 54 29.00 -16.82 -13.59
N HIS A 55 27.69 -16.72 -13.58
CA HIS A 55 26.95 -15.42 -13.47
C HIS A 55 26.23 -15.26 -12.15
N SER A 56 26.11 -14.01 -11.69
CA SER A 56 25.33 -13.67 -10.50
C SER A 56 23.83 -13.61 -10.84
N LYS A 57 23.03 -14.37 -10.10
CA LYS A 57 21.57 -14.40 -10.23
C LYS A 57 20.94 -13.02 -10.04
N ASP A 58 21.39 -12.32 -8.99
CA ASP A 58 20.87 -10.98 -8.66
C ASP A 58 21.30 -9.94 -9.69
N TYR A 59 22.51 -10.03 -10.24
CA TYR A 59 22.93 -9.12 -11.32
C TYR A 59 22.05 -9.27 -12.57
N ILE A 60 21.73 -10.51 -12.98
CA ILE A 60 20.84 -10.74 -14.12
C ILE A 60 19.44 -10.22 -13.81
N TYR A 61 18.92 -10.44 -12.62
CA TYR A 61 17.65 -9.90 -12.17
C TYR A 61 17.57 -8.37 -12.34
N TYR A 62 18.57 -7.64 -11.82
CA TYR A 62 18.62 -6.18 -11.97
C TYR A 62 18.86 -5.73 -13.41
N SER A 63 19.61 -6.49 -14.19
CA SER A 63 19.84 -6.16 -15.61
C SER A 63 18.55 -6.14 -16.42
N ILE A 64 17.59 -7.01 -16.13
CA ILE A 64 16.30 -7.07 -16.81
C ILE A 64 15.21 -6.19 -16.17
N GLN A 65 15.46 -5.56 -15.04
CA GLN A 65 14.55 -4.53 -14.48
C GLN A 65 14.70 -3.15 -15.13
N ARG A 66 15.71 -2.97 -15.98
CA ARG A 66 15.92 -1.70 -16.69
C ARG A 66 14.75 -1.40 -17.62
N LYS A 67 14.42 -0.11 -17.75
CA LYS A 67 13.33 0.38 -18.64
C LYS A 67 13.42 -0.15 -20.06
N GLY A 68 14.63 -0.37 -20.59
CA GLY A 68 14.85 -0.91 -21.94
C GLY A 68 14.39 -2.35 -22.13
N PHE A 69 14.29 -3.16 -21.05
CA PHE A 69 13.87 -4.55 -21.18
C PHE A 69 12.42 -4.70 -21.61
N VAL A 70 11.51 -3.94 -21.01
CA VAL A 70 10.09 -3.98 -21.39
C VAL A 70 9.92 -3.54 -22.85
N GLY A 71 10.61 -2.46 -23.26
CA GLY A 71 10.61 -2.03 -24.67
C GLY A 71 11.16 -3.09 -25.62
N PHE A 72 12.23 -3.77 -25.24
CA PHE A 72 12.79 -4.89 -26.01
C PHE A 72 11.76 -6.03 -26.15
N VAL A 73 11.08 -6.41 -25.08
CA VAL A 73 10.02 -7.43 -25.10
C VAL A 73 8.88 -7.02 -26.01
N LEU A 74 8.37 -5.80 -25.88
CA LEU A 74 7.24 -5.29 -26.67
C LEU A 74 7.56 -5.24 -28.18
N ASN A 75 8.80 -4.93 -28.55
CA ASN A 75 9.24 -4.91 -29.96
C ASN A 75 9.41 -6.32 -30.58
N ARG A 76 9.36 -7.39 -29.77
CA ARG A 76 9.51 -8.78 -30.19
C ARG A 76 8.25 -9.61 -30.03
N LEU A 77 7.12 -8.95 -29.78
CA LEU A 77 5.86 -9.67 -29.70
C LEU A 77 5.52 -10.30 -31.04
N ASP A 78 5.11 -11.56 -31.00
CA ASP A 78 4.58 -12.24 -32.17
C ASP A 78 3.25 -11.58 -32.56
N SER A 79 3.27 -10.91 -33.74
CA SER A 79 2.13 -10.20 -34.28
C SER A 79 1.04 -11.14 -34.86
N SER A 80 1.31 -12.45 -34.90
CA SER A 80 0.37 -13.44 -35.45
C SER A 80 -0.67 -13.89 -34.42
N SER A 81 -0.51 -13.57 -33.13
CA SER A 81 -1.47 -13.93 -32.07
C SER A 81 -2.30 -12.72 -31.66
N ALA A 82 -3.61 -12.92 -31.44
CA ALA A 82 -4.53 -11.89 -30.93
C ALA A 82 -4.12 -11.33 -29.52
N GLN A 83 -3.26 -12.03 -28.80
CA GLN A 83 -2.59 -11.57 -27.60
C GLN A 83 -1.07 -11.68 -27.83
N GLY A 84 -0.37 -10.54 -27.80
CA GLY A 84 1.09 -10.53 -27.87
C GLY A 84 1.72 -11.54 -26.91
N ASN A 85 2.66 -12.32 -27.42
CA ASN A 85 3.40 -13.33 -26.66
C ASN A 85 4.88 -13.24 -27.00
N ILE A 86 5.75 -13.53 -26.02
CA ILE A 86 7.19 -13.68 -26.24
C ILE A 86 7.63 -15.06 -25.76
N SER A 87 8.52 -15.72 -26.53
CA SER A 87 9.09 -17.00 -26.10
C SER A 87 10.19 -16.82 -25.05
N ALA A 88 10.53 -17.91 -24.34
CA ALA A 88 11.68 -17.91 -23.42
C ALA A 88 12.99 -17.62 -24.13
N ASP A 89 13.17 -18.14 -25.35
CA ASP A 89 14.34 -17.88 -26.19
C ASP A 89 14.39 -16.40 -26.59
N GLY A 90 13.24 -15.80 -26.97
CA GLY A 90 13.15 -14.37 -27.26
C GLY A 90 13.53 -13.47 -26.07
N ILE A 91 13.19 -13.87 -24.84
CA ILE A 91 13.67 -13.20 -23.63
C ILE A 91 15.20 -13.34 -23.50
N GLY A 92 15.75 -14.51 -23.82
CA GLY A 92 17.18 -14.82 -23.73
C GLY A 92 18.05 -14.01 -24.69
N GLU A 93 17.48 -13.39 -25.72
CA GLU A 93 18.20 -12.52 -26.67
C GLU A 93 18.48 -11.11 -26.11
N TYR A 94 17.93 -10.76 -24.94
CA TYR A 94 18.19 -9.44 -24.35
C TYR A 94 19.64 -9.29 -23.95
N LEU A 95 20.34 -8.30 -24.50
CA LEU A 95 21.75 -8.07 -24.26
C LEU A 95 21.98 -7.34 -22.94
N ILE A 96 22.84 -7.89 -22.10
CA ILE A 96 23.29 -7.31 -20.84
C ILE A 96 24.82 -7.15 -20.85
N TYR A 97 25.35 -6.23 -20.03
CA TYR A 97 26.81 -6.11 -19.89
C TYR A 97 27.38 -7.36 -19.20
N ASN A 98 28.44 -7.91 -19.79
CA ASN A 98 29.11 -9.11 -19.29
C ASN A 98 30.33 -8.74 -18.42
N TYR A 99 30.07 -8.30 -17.21
CA TYR A 99 31.17 -8.09 -16.23
C TYR A 99 31.68 -9.40 -15.65
N THR A 100 32.86 -9.35 -15.01
CA THR A 100 33.34 -10.50 -14.21
C THR A 100 32.32 -10.84 -13.11
N LYS A 101 32.28 -12.11 -12.71
CA LYS A 101 31.35 -12.56 -11.65
C LYS A 101 31.48 -11.74 -10.36
N GLU A 102 32.70 -11.36 -10.00
CA GLU A 102 33.00 -10.53 -8.84
C GLU A 102 32.37 -9.16 -8.98
N THR A 103 32.53 -8.48 -10.12
CA THR A 103 31.91 -7.18 -10.40
C THR A 103 30.37 -7.28 -10.41
N GLN A 104 29.83 -8.35 -11.02
CA GLN A 104 28.40 -8.62 -10.99
C GLN A 104 27.86 -8.73 -9.56
N GLN A 105 28.58 -9.44 -8.69
CA GLN A 105 28.20 -9.61 -7.28
C GLN A 105 28.27 -8.28 -6.51
N LYS A 106 29.30 -7.47 -6.71
CA LYS A 106 29.42 -6.15 -6.08
C LYS A 106 28.28 -5.22 -6.51
N ILE A 107 27.96 -5.14 -7.80
CA ILE A 107 26.84 -4.35 -8.31
C ILE A 107 25.52 -4.83 -7.69
N ALA A 108 25.27 -6.14 -7.74
CA ALA A 108 24.06 -6.72 -7.22
C ALA A 108 23.90 -6.51 -5.71
N SER A 109 25.01 -6.57 -4.93
CA SER A 109 24.95 -6.39 -3.47
C SER A 109 24.44 -5.01 -3.06
N VAL A 110 24.84 -3.94 -3.76
CA VAL A 110 24.36 -2.57 -3.50
C VAL A 110 22.84 -2.48 -3.70
N LEU A 111 22.35 -2.98 -4.84
CA LEU A 111 20.93 -2.92 -5.17
C LEU A 111 20.09 -3.84 -4.25
N THR A 112 20.61 -5.02 -3.94
CA THR A 112 19.97 -5.97 -3.03
C THR A 112 19.89 -5.41 -1.61
N ALA A 113 20.88 -4.65 -1.15
CA ALA A 113 20.83 -4.02 0.17
C ALA A 113 19.69 -3.01 0.26
N LEU A 114 19.46 -2.21 -0.80
CA LEU A 114 18.35 -1.26 -0.87
C LEU A 114 17.00 -2.01 -0.87
N ASP A 115 16.82 -3.00 -1.73
CA ASP A 115 15.59 -3.79 -1.80
C ASP A 115 15.30 -4.54 -0.48
N SER A 116 16.33 -5.11 0.15
CA SER A 116 16.20 -5.81 1.44
C SER A 116 15.77 -4.86 2.56
N LYS A 117 16.26 -3.62 2.55
CA LYS A 117 15.86 -2.62 3.52
C LYS A 117 14.41 -2.20 3.32
N ILE A 118 13.97 -2.01 2.06
CA ILE A 118 12.57 -1.72 1.71
C ILE A 118 11.66 -2.88 2.16
N GLU A 119 12.04 -4.12 1.87
CA GLU A 119 11.28 -5.30 2.27
C GLU A 119 11.17 -5.43 3.80
N LEU A 120 12.27 -5.19 4.52
CA LEU A 120 12.28 -5.18 5.99
C LEU A 120 11.34 -4.11 6.55
N ASN A 121 11.40 -2.89 6.04
CA ASN A 121 10.52 -1.80 6.45
C ASN A 121 9.05 -2.14 6.19
N ASN A 122 8.73 -2.72 5.02
CA ASN A 122 7.36 -3.14 4.69
C ASN A 122 6.84 -4.21 5.65
N ARG A 123 7.68 -5.20 6.01
CA ARG A 123 7.31 -6.23 7.00
C ARG A 123 7.09 -5.62 8.38
N ILE A 124 7.99 -4.74 8.84
CA ILE A 124 7.82 -4.02 10.10
C ILE A 124 6.53 -3.21 10.07
N ASN A 125 6.21 -2.51 8.99
CA ASN A 125 5.00 -1.71 8.87
C ASN A 125 3.73 -2.56 8.94
N ALA A 126 3.72 -3.73 8.31
CA ALA A 126 2.60 -4.67 8.40
C ALA A 126 2.37 -5.17 9.84
N GLU A 127 3.44 -5.49 10.56
CA GLU A 127 3.36 -5.91 11.97
C GLU A 127 2.89 -4.76 12.87
N LEU A 128 3.41 -3.55 12.68
CA LEU A 128 3.00 -2.35 13.42
C LEU A 128 1.52 -2.03 13.20
N GLU A 129 1.04 -2.12 11.97
CA GLU A 129 -0.37 -1.89 11.62
C GLU A 129 -1.28 -2.93 12.26
N ALA A 130 -0.90 -4.21 12.17
CA ALA A 130 -1.64 -5.30 12.82
C ALA A 130 -1.68 -5.15 14.35
N MET A 131 -0.57 -4.71 14.97
CA MET A 131 -0.49 -4.46 16.41
C MET A 131 -1.40 -3.30 16.82
N ALA A 132 -1.33 -2.17 16.14
CA ALA A 132 -2.14 -0.99 16.45
C ALA A 132 -3.64 -1.28 16.25
N LYS A 133 -4.01 -1.98 15.15
CA LYS A 133 -5.38 -2.42 14.90
C LYS A 133 -5.90 -3.35 16.01
N LYS A 134 -5.07 -4.31 16.44
CA LYS A 134 -5.42 -5.26 17.50
C LYS A 134 -5.63 -4.56 18.85
N LEU A 135 -4.78 -3.58 19.19
CA LEU A 135 -4.95 -2.75 20.39
C LEU A 135 -6.25 -1.95 20.35
N TYR A 136 -6.52 -1.30 19.21
CA TYR A 136 -7.76 -0.57 19.03
C TYR A 136 -8.98 -1.46 19.15
N ASP A 137 -8.98 -2.63 18.50
CA ASP A 137 -10.10 -3.59 18.59
C ASP A 137 -10.29 -4.14 20.00
N TYR A 138 -9.21 -4.41 20.71
CA TYR A 138 -9.24 -4.86 22.09
C TYR A 138 -9.93 -3.82 22.99
N TRP A 139 -9.61 -2.53 22.82
CA TRP A 139 -10.17 -1.47 23.64
C TRP A 139 -11.61 -1.08 23.25
N PHE A 140 -11.90 -0.91 21.95
CA PHE A 140 -13.14 -0.26 21.50
C PHE A 140 -14.10 -1.18 20.73
N VAL A 141 -13.64 -2.36 20.33
CA VAL A 141 -14.51 -3.37 19.73
C VAL A 141 -14.87 -4.46 20.73
N GLN A 142 -13.88 -4.95 21.50
CA GLN A 142 -14.08 -5.97 22.54
C GLN A 142 -14.44 -5.36 23.90
N PHE A 143 -14.15 -4.07 24.12
CA PHE A 143 -14.36 -3.31 25.35
C PHE A 143 -13.50 -3.77 26.52
N ASP A 144 -12.31 -4.28 26.22
CA ASP A 144 -11.30 -4.70 27.21
C ASP A 144 -10.22 -3.62 27.44
N PHE A 145 -10.62 -2.33 27.40
CA PHE A 145 -9.76 -1.24 27.81
C PHE A 145 -9.41 -1.38 29.31
N PRO A 146 -8.30 -0.80 29.79
CA PRO A 146 -7.91 -0.86 31.19
C PRO A 146 -8.95 -0.19 32.12
N ASP A 147 -9.42 -0.90 33.11
CA ASP A 147 -10.22 -0.35 34.20
C ASP A 147 -9.35 0.47 35.17
N LYS A 148 -9.93 0.97 36.25
CA LYS A 148 -9.23 1.74 37.31
C LYS A 148 -8.08 0.97 37.99
N ASN A 149 -8.05 -0.36 37.87
CA ASN A 149 -7.03 -1.25 38.40
C ASN A 149 -6.07 -1.77 37.32
N GLY A 150 -6.20 -1.28 36.08
CA GLY A 150 -5.41 -1.73 34.92
C GLY A 150 -5.82 -3.10 34.37
N LYS A 151 -6.97 -3.65 34.78
CA LYS A 151 -7.50 -4.93 34.28
C LYS A 151 -8.38 -4.70 33.06
N PRO A 152 -8.48 -5.69 32.13
CA PRO A 152 -9.41 -5.61 31.01
C PRO A 152 -10.85 -5.43 31.48
N TYR A 153 -11.55 -4.40 31.02
CA TYR A 153 -12.86 -4.03 31.57
C TYR A 153 -13.90 -5.14 31.45
N LYS A 154 -14.26 -5.52 30.23
CA LYS A 154 -15.34 -6.51 29.98
C LYS A 154 -15.00 -7.90 30.54
N THR A 155 -13.81 -8.40 30.24
CA THR A 155 -13.38 -9.75 30.64
C THR A 155 -13.23 -9.88 32.16
N SER A 156 -12.97 -8.78 32.88
CA SER A 156 -12.89 -8.77 34.35
C SER A 156 -14.25 -8.52 35.03
N GLY A 157 -15.35 -8.59 34.28
CA GLY A 157 -16.70 -8.45 34.81
C GLY A 157 -17.24 -7.02 34.82
N GLY A 158 -16.69 -6.13 34.00
CA GLY A 158 -17.22 -4.80 33.78
C GLY A 158 -18.66 -4.84 33.30
N LYS A 159 -19.50 -3.96 33.86
CA LYS A 159 -20.94 -3.94 33.57
C LYS A 159 -21.19 -3.49 32.13
N MET A 160 -22.02 -4.24 31.41
CA MET A 160 -22.42 -3.98 30.04
C MET A 160 -23.92 -3.73 29.96
N VAL A 161 -24.35 -2.90 29.02
CA VAL A 161 -25.76 -2.61 28.74
C VAL A 161 -26.06 -2.79 27.26
N TRP A 162 -27.20 -3.38 26.97
CA TRP A 162 -27.67 -3.52 25.58
C TRP A 162 -28.02 -2.16 24.98
N ASN A 163 -27.52 -1.88 23.80
CA ASN A 163 -27.86 -0.67 23.07
C ASN A 163 -28.67 -1.00 21.79
N GLU A 164 -29.87 -0.44 21.70
CA GLU A 164 -30.80 -0.74 20.61
C GLU A 164 -30.36 -0.17 19.25
N GLU A 165 -29.63 0.96 19.23
CA GLU A 165 -29.15 1.57 17.98
C GLU A 165 -27.98 0.78 17.38
N LEU A 166 -27.07 0.32 18.23
CA LEU A 166 -25.89 -0.44 17.83
C LEU A 166 -26.17 -1.94 17.68
N LYS A 167 -27.32 -2.45 18.18
CA LYS A 167 -27.68 -3.86 18.25
C LYS A 167 -26.58 -4.74 18.89
N ARG A 168 -25.95 -4.19 19.94
CA ARG A 168 -24.89 -4.84 20.71
C ARG A 168 -24.79 -4.28 22.13
N GLU A 169 -24.11 -5.00 22.99
CA GLU A 169 -23.72 -4.48 24.30
C GLU A 169 -22.61 -3.45 24.20
N ILE A 170 -22.70 -2.40 25.04
CA ILE A 170 -21.65 -1.40 25.25
C ILE A 170 -21.37 -1.27 26.76
N PRO A 171 -20.22 -0.69 27.16
CA PRO A 171 -19.95 -0.46 28.59
C PRO A 171 -21.00 0.42 29.26
N ASP A 172 -21.52 -0.03 30.41
CA ASP A 172 -22.39 0.76 31.28
C ASP A 172 -21.52 1.66 32.19
N LEU A 173 -20.86 2.64 31.57
CA LEU A 173 -19.97 3.60 32.23
C LEU A 173 -20.33 5.02 31.79
N GLU A 174 -20.17 5.96 32.73
CA GLU A 174 -20.30 7.38 32.44
C GLU A 174 -19.35 7.82 31.31
N GLY A 175 -19.85 8.65 30.39
CA GLY A 175 -19.10 9.17 29.27
C GLY A 175 -19.11 8.31 28.00
N TRP A 176 -19.69 7.09 28.05
CA TRP A 176 -20.00 6.34 26.83
C TRP A 176 -21.30 6.83 26.21
N SER A 177 -21.29 7.01 24.89
CA SER A 177 -22.48 7.45 24.14
C SER A 177 -22.55 6.75 22.79
N VAL A 178 -23.67 6.94 22.08
CA VAL A 178 -23.83 6.51 20.70
C VAL A 178 -23.87 7.74 19.81
N GLY A 179 -23.13 7.72 18.75
CA GLY A 179 -23.07 8.76 17.74
C GLY A 179 -22.77 8.19 16.37
N THR A 180 -22.26 9.03 15.49
CA THR A 180 -21.98 8.72 14.09
C THR A 180 -20.52 9.03 13.75
N LEU A 181 -20.06 8.63 12.56
CA LEU A 181 -18.75 9.02 12.08
C LEU A 181 -18.59 10.54 11.92
N LEU A 182 -19.70 11.27 11.67
CA LEU A 182 -19.68 12.74 11.59
C LEU A 182 -19.56 13.42 12.97
N ASP A 183 -19.92 12.74 14.05
CA ASP A 183 -19.79 13.29 15.41
C ASP A 183 -18.34 13.22 15.92
N ILE A 184 -17.49 12.43 15.27
CA ILE A 184 -16.10 12.24 15.69
C ILE A 184 -15.08 12.82 14.74
N ALA A 185 -15.45 13.17 13.50
CA ALA A 185 -14.53 13.70 12.50
C ALA A 185 -15.21 14.50 11.41
N ASP A 186 -14.47 15.46 10.85
CA ASP A 186 -14.82 16.25 9.68
C ASP A 186 -14.31 15.57 8.40
N TYR A 187 -15.15 15.60 7.34
CA TYR A 187 -14.86 15.00 6.04
C TYR A 187 -14.86 16.09 4.97
N ALA A 188 -13.67 16.63 4.69
CA ALA A 188 -13.50 17.70 3.70
C ALA A 188 -13.19 17.13 2.33
N ASN A 189 -14.02 17.41 1.32
CA ASN A 189 -13.75 17.05 -0.07
C ASN A 189 -12.54 17.80 -0.61
N GLY A 190 -11.77 17.12 -1.46
CA GLY A 190 -10.78 17.76 -2.30
C GLY A 190 -11.38 18.62 -3.42
N LEU A 191 -10.56 19.01 -4.39
CA LEU A 191 -10.87 19.96 -5.44
C LEU A 191 -11.17 19.29 -6.79
N PRO A 192 -12.01 19.91 -7.64
CA PRO A 192 -12.02 19.61 -9.07
C PRO A 192 -10.74 20.15 -9.71
N CYS A 193 -9.65 19.37 -9.63
CA CYS A 193 -8.28 19.78 -9.91
C CYS A 193 -8.10 20.38 -11.31
N GLN A 194 -8.90 19.94 -12.31
CA GLN A 194 -8.90 20.49 -13.67
C GLN A 194 -9.16 22.00 -13.73
N LYS A 195 -9.79 22.60 -12.70
CA LYS A 195 -10.03 24.05 -12.60
C LYS A 195 -8.85 24.84 -12.02
N PHE A 196 -7.82 24.15 -11.54
CA PHE A 196 -6.68 24.74 -10.83
C PHE A 196 -5.35 24.45 -11.55
N ARG A 197 -5.35 24.46 -12.88
CA ARG A 197 -4.15 24.17 -13.68
C ARG A 197 -2.98 25.11 -13.33
N PRO A 198 -1.72 24.64 -13.38
CA PRO A 198 -0.56 25.47 -13.15
C PRO A 198 -0.52 26.64 -14.13
N SER A 199 -0.16 27.82 -13.63
CA SER A 199 0.05 29.04 -14.44
C SER A 199 1.49 29.54 -14.41
N GLY A 200 2.42 28.79 -13.79
CA GLY A 200 3.82 29.12 -13.61
C GLY A 200 4.66 27.88 -13.30
N ASN A 201 5.87 28.10 -12.79
CA ASN A 201 6.83 27.02 -12.49
C ASN A 201 6.55 26.30 -11.16
N GLU A 202 5.75 26.91 -10.30
CA GLU A 202 5.38 26.30 -9.01
C GLU A 202 4.09 25.50 -9.15
N PHE A 203 4.07 24.32 -8.56
CA PHE A 203 2.94 23.41 -8.62
C PHE A 203 2.85 22.49 -7.41
N LEU A 204 1.66 21.93 -7.19
CA LEU A 204 1.42 20.79 -6.32
C LEU A 204 0.99 19.58 -7.17
N ARG A 205 1.44 18.41 -6.77
CA ARG A 205 1.01 17.14 -7.36
C ARG A 205 -0.39 16.77 -6.86
N VAL A 206 -1.25 16.30 -7.75
CA VAL A 206 -2.63 15.91 -7.39
C VAL A 206 -2.66 14.50 -6.84
N ILE A 207 -3.30 14.33 -5.68
CA ILE A 207 -3.56 13.03 -5.07
C ILE A 207 -4.95 12.58 -5.50
N LYS A 208 -5.00 11.66 -6.46
CA LYS A 208 -6.18 10.88 -6.85
C LYS A 208 -6.09 9.48 -6.23
N ILE A 209 -7.10 8.64 -6.46
CA ILE A 209 -7.14 7.26 -5.94
C ILE A 209 -5.89 6.47 -6.37
N ARG A 210 -5.40 6.69 -7.60
CA ARG A 210 -4.17 6.07 -8.07
C ARG A 210 -2.97 6.52 -7.25
N GLU A 211 -2.76 7.82 -7.08
CA GLU A 211 -1.65 8.35 -6.30
C GLU A 211 -1.75 8.00 -4.83
N MET A 212 -2.97 7.89 -4.29
CA MET A 212 -3.19 7.40 -2.92
C MET A 212 -2.65 5.98 -2.73
N ASN A 213 -2.72 5.12 -3.76
CA ASN A 213 -2.28 3.74 -3.71
C ASN A 213 -0.82 3.53 -4.13
N GLU A 214 -0.41 4.19 -5.21
CA GLU A 214 0.85 3.94 -5.91
C GLU A 214 1.91 5.02 -5.66
N GLY A 215 1.55 6.12 -4.99
CA GLY A 215 2.40 7.30 -4.84
C GLY A 215 2.42 8.19 -6.11
N PHE A 216 3.22 9.24 -6.08
CA PHE A 216 3.39 10.14 -7.21
C PHE A 216 4.22 9.52 -8.33
N SER A 217 3.91 9.86 -9.57
CA SER A 217 4.62 9.45 -10.77
C SER A 217 4.88 10.63 -11.71
N ALA A 218 5.64 10.40 -12.78
CA ALA A 218 5.87 11.41 -13.82
C ALA A 218 4.57 11.85 -14.53
N ASN A 219 3.53 11.02 -14.49
CA ASN A 219 2.23 11.29 -15.11
C ASN A 219 1.19 11.84 -14.12
N THR A 220 1.60 12.16 -12.89
CA THR A 220 0.72 12.74 -11.89
C THR A 220 0.30 14.13 -12.33
N GLU A 221 -1.02 14.41 -12.31
CA GLU A 221 -1.58 15.72 -12.64
C GLU A 221 -1.04 16.80 -11.70
N LEU A 222 -0.87 18.01 -12.22
CA LEU A 222 -0.36 19.15 -11.48
C LEU A 222 -1.42 20.24 -11.35
N VAL A 223 -1.41 20.95 -10.22
CA VAL A 223 -2.22 22.15 -9.98
C VAL A 223 -1.35 23.30 -9.46
N ARG A 224 -1.83 24.53 -9.60
CA ARG A 224 -1.17 25.71 -9.01
C ARG A 224 -1.10 25.60 -7.48
N PRO A 225 -0.11 26.17 -6.79
CA PRO A 225 0.04 26.05 -5.34
C PRO A 225 -1.01 26.85 -4.55
N ASN A 226 -1.55 27.91 -5.13
CA ASN A 226 -2.58 28.74 -4.49
C ASN A 226 -3.95 28.08 -4.62
N ILE A 227 -4.24 27.14 -3.71
CA ILE A 227 -5.50 26.40 -3.56
C ILE A 227 -5.99 26.53 -2.11
N PRO A 228 -7.28 26.27 -1.83
CA PRO A 228 -7.78 26.25 -0.46
C PRO A 228 -6.97 25.33 0.47
N SER A 229 -6.59 25.82 1.64
CA SER A 229 -5.73 25.10 2.59
C SER A 229 -6.29 23.73 3.00
N LYS A 230 -7.62 23.58 3.11
CA LYS A 230 -8.30 22.33 3.41
C LYS A 230 -8.05 21.23 2.38
N SER A 231 -7.62 21.59 1.17
CA SER A 231 -7.32 20.65 0.08
C SER A 231 -5.82 20.42 -0.08
N ILE A 232 -4.98 21.05 0.74
CA ILE A 232 -3.56 20.76 0.84
C ILE A 232 -3.38 19.56 1.77
N ILE A 233 -2.65 18.57 1.29
CA ILE A 233 -2.36 17.34 2.01
C ILE A 233 -0.88 17.30 2.34
N GLU A 234 -0.58 16.82 3.54
CA GLU A 234 0.78 16.60 4.03
C GLU A 234 0.89 15.18 4.63
N ASN A 235 2.13 14.76 4.89
CA ASN A 235 2.36 13.45 5.50
C ASN A 235 1.66 13.36 6.87
N GLY A 236 0.98 12.25 7.09
CA GLY A 236 0.20 11.99 8.29
C GLY A 236 -1.27 12.38 8.19
N ASP A 237 -1.71 13.02 7.11
CA ASP A 237 -3.15 13.26 6.88
C ASP A 237 -3.89 11.95 6.61
N VAL A 238 -5.11 11.83 7.15
CA VAL A 238 -6.00 10.69 6.90
C VAL A 238 -6.83 10.99 5.66
N LEU A 239 -6.75 10.11 4.68
CA LEU A 239 -7.48 10.19 3.42
C LEU A 239 -8.49 9.05 3.33
N PHE A 240 -9.71 9.37 2.87
CA PHE A 240 -10.75 8.40 2.58
C PHE A 240 -11.28 8.59 1.15
N SER A 241 -10.98 7.63 0.27
CA SER A 241 -11.58 7.61 -1.07
C SER A 241 -13.01 7.08 -1.00
N TRP A 242 -13.96 7.91 -1.40
CA TRP A 242 -15.39 7.63 -1.27
C TRP A 242 -16.07 7.20 -2.58
N SER A 243 -15.31 7.11 -3.66
CA SER A 243 -15.81 6.67 -4.98
C SER A 243 -14.86 5.65 -5.61
N ALA A 244 -15.37 4.83 -6.51
CA ALA A 244 -14.67 3.77 -7.22
C ALA A 244 -14.04 2.73 -6.25
N SER A 245 -12.80 2.90 -5.86
CA SER A 245 -12.14 2.04 -4.86
C SER A 245 -12.21 2.71 -3.48
N LEU A 246 -13.04 2.15 -2.59
CA LEU A 246 -13.18 2.66 -1.22
C LEU A 246 -11.98 2.24 -0.38
N GLU A 247 -11.24 3.22 0.12
CA GLU A 247 -10.01 2.99 0.87
C GLU A 247 -9.77 4.10 1.91
N VAL A 248 -9.23 3.73 3.05
CA VAL A 248 -8.79 4.65 4.10
C VAL A 248 -7.29 4.49 4.29
N LYS A 249 -6.54 5.58 4.24
CA LYS A 249 -5.08 5.57 4.34
C LYS A 249 -4.54 6.79 5.08
N ILE A 250 -3.46 6.61 5.84
CA ILE A 250 -2.62 7.72 6.30
C ILE A 250 -1.64 8.02 5.18
N TRP A 251 -1.62 9.25 4.69
CA TRP A 251 -0.79 9.68 3.58
C TRP A 251 0.67 9.87 3.98
N THR A 252 1.61 9.48 3.12
CA THR A 252 3.06 9.58 3.35
C THR A 252 3.84 10.05 2.13
N GLY A 253 3.17 10.29 0.98
CA GLY A 253 3.81 10.68 -0.29
C GLY A 253 4.16 12.16 -0.42
N GLY A 254 4.29 12.90 0.70
CA GLY A 254 4.66 14.31 0.69
C GLY A 254 3.50 15.27 0.42
N LYS A 255 3.84 16.56 0.23
CA LYS A 255 2.85 17.62 0.01
C LYS A 255 2.16 17.49 -1.33
N GLY A 256 0.82 17.59 -1.34
CA GLY A 256 0.00 17.47 -2.54
C GLY A 256 -1.34 18.17 -2.44
N ALA A 257 -2.10 18.12 -3.53
CA ALA A 257 -3.46 18.68 -3.65
C ALA A 257 -4.48 17.54 -3.76
N LEU A 258 -5.50 17.56 -2.92
CA LEU A 258 -6.52 16.52 -2.86
C LEU A 258 -7.53 16.64 -3.99
N ASN A 259 -7.76 15.53 -4.68
CA ASN A 259 -8.82 15.43 -5.70
C ASN A 259 -10.21 15.30 -5.06
N GLN A 260 -11.24 15.80 -5.75
CA GLN A 260 -12.64 15.85 -5.27
C GLN A 260 -13.25 14.50 -4.87
N HIS A 261 -12.67 13.36 -5.27
CA HIS A 261 -13.17 12.02 -4.98
C HIS A 261 -12.59 11.39 -3.70
N ILE A 262 -11.88 12.20 -2.94
CA ILE A 262 -11.24 11.78 -1.69
C ILE A 262 -11.57 12.82 -0.62
N PHE A 263 -11.92 12.36 0.58
CA PHE A 263 -12.01 13.20 1.78
C PHE A 263 -10.66 13.30 2.47
N LYS A 264 -10.31 14.50 2.93
CA LYS A 264 -9.40 14.70 4.05
C LYS A 264 -10.21 14.55 5.33
N VAL A 265 -9.82 13.63 6.20
CA VAL A 265 -10.52 13.36 7.47
C VAL A 265 -9.71 13.95 8.61
N THR A 266 -10.34 14.84 9.38
CA THR A 266 -9.72 15.52 10.52
C THR A 266 -10.66 15.51 11.71
N SER A 267 -10.15 15.75 12.91
CA SER A 267 -10.96 15.99 14.09
C SER A 267 -10.27 16.98 15.01
N ALA A 268 -11.08 17.90 15.59
CA ALA A 268 -10.64 18.78 16.66
C ALA A 268 -10.78 18.12 18.04
N ASP A 269 -11.69 17.17 18.17
CA ASP A 269 -12.13 16.60 19.45
C ASP A 269 -11.53 15.25 19.76
N TYR A 270 -11.22 14.45 18.73
CA TYR A 270 -10.75 13.07 18.88
C TYR A 270 -9.39 12.86 18.26
N PRO A 271 -8.54 12.03 18.87
CA PRO A 271 -7.20 11.74 18.35
C PRO A 271 -7.29 10.89 17.07
N LYS A 272 -6.19 10.96 16.28
CA LYS A 272 -6.09 10.32 14.97
C LYS A 272 -6.35 8.82 15.02
N SER A 273 -5.81 8.11 16.00
CA SER A 273 -6.02 6.67 16.15
C SER A 273 -7.49 6.31 16.28
N PHE A 274 -8.29 7.14 16.99
CA PHE A 274 -9.69 6.85 17.18
C PHE A 274 -10.50 6.98 15.89
N TYR A 275 -10.52 8.16 15.25
CA TYR A 275 -11.34 8.34 14.04
C TYR A 275 -10.82 7.54 12.84
N TYR A 276 -9.51 7.31 12.74
CA TYR A 276 -8.93 6.46 11.68
C TYR A 276 -9.42 5.03 11.78
N TYR A 277 -9.33 4.39 12.95
CA TYR A 277 -9.76 3.00 13.11
C TYR A 277 -11.27 2.84 13.13
N GLN A 278 -12.05 3.83 13.63
CA GLN A 278 -13.51 3.81 13.49
C GLN A 278 -13.91 3.79 12.02
N LEU A 279 -13.32 4.67 11.22
CA LEU A 279 -13.59 4.71 9.79
C LEU A 279 -13.12 3.42 9.08
N LEU A 280 -11.94 2.89 9.44
CA LEU A 280 -11.39 1.66 8.87
C LEU A 280 -12.27 0.44 9.21
N ASN A 281 -12.80 0.36 10.43
CA ASN A 281 -13.75 -0.70 10.83
C ASN A 281 -15.07 -0.61 10.06
N TYR A 282 -15.53 0.60 9.80
CA TYR A 282 -16.77 0.83 9.04
C TYR A 282 -16.60 0.61 7.53
N LEU A 283 -15.36 0.63 7.03
CA LEU A 283 -15.05 0.53 5.60
C LEU A 283 -15.60 -0.74 4.95
N GLN A 284 -15.57 -1.88 5.65
CA GLN A 284 -16.13 -3.13 5.12
C GLN A 284 -17.64 -3.05 4.92
N HIS A 285 -18.35 -2.39 5.83
CA HIS A 285 -19.79 -2.13 5.68
C HIS A 285 -20.06 -1.24 4.46
N PHE A 286 -19.27 -0.18 4.26
CA PHE A 286 -19.37 0.67 3.07
C PHE A 286 -19.11 -0.09 1.77
N LYS A 287 -18.13 -1.00 1.75
CA LYS A 287 -17.86 -1.84 0.58
C LYS A 287 -19.04 -2.74 0.25
N MET A 288 -19.64 -3.42 1.24
CA MET A 288 -20.84 -4.24 1.04
C MET A 288 -22.04 -3.41 0.55
N MET A 289 -22.24 -2.20 1.08
CA MET A 289 -23.30 -1.29 0.60
C MET A 289 -23.07 -0.88 -0.86
N ALA A 290 -21.85 -0.58 -1.25
CA ALA A 290 -21.48 -0.20 -2.61
C ALA A 290 -21.70 -1.34 -3.61
N GLU A 291 -21.33 -2.57 -3.24
CA GLU A 291 -21.51 -3.78 -4.06
C GLU A 291 -23.00 -4.14 -4.28
N ASN A 292 -23.82 -3.97 -3.25
CA ASN A 292 -25.26 -4.29 -3.31
C ASN A 292 -26.07 -3.31 -4.18
N ARG A 293 -25.57 -2.09 -4.38
CA ARG A 293 -26.20 -1.08 -5.24
C ARG A 293 -25.75 -1.23 -6.68
N LYS A 294 -26.10 -2.24 -7.42
CA LYS A 294 -25.83 -2.57 -8.84
C LYS A 294 -25.70 -1.39 -9.85
N THR A 295 -25.50 -0.17 -9.39
CA THR A 295 -25.24 1.03 -10.16
C THR A 295 -23.72 1.26 -10.25
N THR A 296 -23.26 1.67 -11.38
CA THR A 296 -21.90 1.72 -11.94
C THR A 296 -20.80 2.39 -11.10
N MET A 297 -21.11 2.99 -9.94
CA MET A 297 -20.14 3.48 -8.95
C MET A 297 -20.82 3.62 -7.58
N GLY A 298 -20.50 2.74 -6.65
CA GLY A 298 -20.92 2.90 -5.25
C GLY A 298 -20.23 4.12 -4.63
N HIS A 299 -20.96 5.21 -4.46
CA HIS A 299 -20.46 6.42 -3.78
C HIS A 299 -20.87 6.40 -2.32
N ILE A 300 -19.93 6.72 -1.43
CA ILE A 300 -20.25 7.01 -0.03
C ILE A 300 -20.47 8.51 0.12
N THR A 301 -21.66 8.87 0.57
CA THR A 301 -22.09 10.26 0.79
C THR A 301 -22.01 10.64 2.26
N GLN A 302 -22.16 11.92 2.57
CA GLN A 302 -22.27 12.38 3.97
C GLN A 302 -23.46 11.75 4.69
N GLU A 303 -24.55 11.46 3.99
CA GLU A 303 -25.71 10.76 4.56
C GLU A 303 -25.34 9.36 5.07
N HIS A 304 -24.51 8.61 4.33
CA HIS A 304 -23.98 7.31 4.79
C HIS A 304 -23.12 7.45 6.05
N LEU A 305 -22.29 8.51 6.12
CA LEU A 305 -21.50 8.81 7.31
C LEU A 305 -22.38 9.16 8.51
N GLN A 306 -23.48 9.90 8.30
CA GLN A 306 -24.46 10.25 9.33
C GLN A 306 -25.26 9.04 9.82
N GLN A 307 -25.48 8.05 8.96
CA GLN A 307 -26.15 6.79 9.32
C GLN A 307 -25.20 5.77 9.98
N SER A 308 -23.90 6.04 9.98
CA SER A 308 -22.87 5.13 10.51
C SER A 308 -22.82 5.19 12.03
N ARG A 309 -23.65 4.40 12.72
CA ARG A 309 -23.72 4.38 14.19
C ARG A 309 -22.49 3.70 14.80
N ILE A 310 -21.90 4.36 15.79
CA ILE A 310 -20.72 3.91 16.52
C ILE A 310 -20.86 4.15 18.02
N ALA A 311 -20.17 3.34 18.81
CA ALA A 311 -19.97 3.63 20.23
C ALA A 311 -18.84 4.65 20.39
N ILE A 312 -19.09 5.71 21.13
CA ILE A 312 -18.14 6.79 21.39
C ILE A 312 -17.73 6.70 22.87
N PRO A 313 -16.46 6.40 23.17
CA PRO A 313 -15.92 6.34 24.52
C PRO A 313 -15.69 7.75 25.09
N PRO A 314 -15.43 7.85 26.43
CA PRO A 314 -14.93 9.07 27.02
C PRO A 314 -13.64 9.55 26.33
N LYS A 315 -13.49 10.87 26.14
CA LYS A 315 -12.34 11.46 25.43
C LYS A 315 -11.01 11.05 26.05
N ASP A 316 -10.91 11.00 27.36
CA ASP A 316 -9.68 10.61 28.07
C ASP A 316 -9.22 9.20 27.67
N LEU A 317 -10.17 8.26 27.52
CA LEU A 317 -9.85 6.90 27.09
C LEU A 317 -9.30 6.85 25.66
N THR A 318 -9.80 7.70 24.76
CA THR A 318 -9.25 7.81 23.39
C THR A 318 -7.84 8.40 23.40
N LEU A 319 -7.58 9.36 24.28
CA LEU A 319 -6.26 9.98 24.43
C LEU A 319 -5.24 9.01 25.04
N ASP A 320 -5.67 8.14 25.96
CA ASP A 320 -4.79 7.12 26.55
C ASP A 320 -4.38 6.08 25.49
N LEU A 321 -5.29 5.66 24.63
CA LEU A 321 -4.94 4.80 23.50
C LEU A 321 -4.01 5.51 22.50
N GLU A 322 -4.25 6.80 22.20
CA GLU A 322 -3.41 7.59 21.30
C GLU A 322 -1.95 7.62 21.76
N LYS A 323 -1.70 7.74 23.09
CA LYS A 323 -0.32 7.70 23.64
C LYS A 323 0.43 6.42 23.26
N ILE A 324 -0.30 5.31 23.09
CA ILE A 324 0.29 4.01 22.70
C ILE A 324 0.41 3.88 21.19
N ILE A 325 -0.61 4.32 20.44
CA ILE A 325 -0.68 4.13 18.97
C ILE A 325 0.09 5.20 18.19
N SER A 326 0.16 6.44 18.67
CA SER A 326 0.84 7.53 17.95
C SER A 326 2.32 7.24 17.64
N PRO A 327 3.13 6.66 18.55
CA PRO A 327 4.48 6.23 18.23
C PRO A 327 4.54 5.16 17.12
N ILE A 328 3.56 4.25 17.08
CA ILE A 328 3.45 3.21 16.05
C ILE A 328 3.18 3.86 14.69
N PHE A 329 2.23 4.79 14.59
CA PHE A 329 1.94 5.55 13.38
C PHE A 329 3.16 6.34 12.91
N SER A 330 3.86 7.01 13.84
CA SER A 330 5.08 7.77 13.53
C SER A 330 6.17 6.87 12.96
N LYS A 331 6.39 5.69 13.57
CA LYS A 331 7.39 4.73 13.08
C LYS A 331 7.02 4.19 11.69
N LYS A 332 5.75 3.81 11.49
CA LYS A 332 5.26 3.36 10.18
C LYS A 332 5.46 4.43 9.11
N MET A 333 5.05 5.66 9.37
CA MET A 333 5.20 6.80 8.46
C MET A 333 6.67 7.04 8.10
N ASN A 334 7.58 7.02 9.07
CA ASN A 334 9.00 7.20 8.84
C ASN A 334 9.58 6.09 7.95
N ASN A 335 9.17 4.84 8.16
CA ASN A 335 9.58 3.71 7.32
C ASN A 335 9.06 3.86 5.88
N GLU A 336 7.84 4.35 5.68
CA GLU A 336 7.27 4.58 4.34
C GLU A 336 8.02 5.70 3.61
N ILE A 337 8.32 6.82 4.29
CA ILE A 337 9.14 7.91 3.73
C ILE A 337 10.58 7.44 3.42
N GLU A 338 11.15 6.58 4.28
CA GLU A 338 12.47 5.98 4.02
C GLU A 338 12.41 5.09 2.77
N ASN A 339 11.35 4.29 2.60
CA ASN A 339 11.17 3.43 1.44
C ASN A 339 11.05 4.20 0.12
N GLU A 340 10.39 5.35 0.11
CA GLU A 340 10.35 6.24 -1.06
C GLU A 340 11.75 6.68 -1.46
N LYS A 341 12.56 7.16 -0.51
CA LYS A 341 13.95 7.58 -0.75
C LYS A 341 14.84 6.43 -1.22
N LEU A 342 14.69 5.25 -0.61
CA LEU A 342 15.44 4.05 -1.01
C LEU A 342 15.07 3.60 -2.43
N THR A 343 13.79 3.69 -2.78
CA THR A 343 13.29 3.39 -4.13
C THR A 343 13.85 4.37 -5.16
N GLU A 344 13.80 5.68 -4.88
CA GLU A 344 14.37 6.72 -5.74
C GLU A 344 15.88 6.50 -5.93
N LEU A 345 16.61 6.21 -4.85
CA LEU A 345 18.04 5.93 -4.90
C LEU A 345 18.35 4.68 -5.72
N ARG A 346 17.61 3.60 -5.52
CA ARG A 346 17.76 2.36 -6.30
C ARG A 346 17.53 2.62 -7.79
N ASP A 347 16.44 3.30 -8.13
CA ASP A 347 16.05 3.55 -9.51
C ASP A 347 17.03 4.50 -10.22
N TRP A 348 17.68 5.39 -9.47
CA TRP A 348 18.76 6.25 -9.97
C TRP A 348 20.07 5.48 -10.14
N LEU A 349 20.46 4.64 -9.16
CA LEU A 349 21.70 3.86 -9.21
C LEU A 349 21.66 2.74 -10.24
N LEU A 350 20.51 2.10 -10.44
CA LEU A 350 20.37 0.92 -11.30
C LEU A 350 20.96 1.13 -12.71
N PRO A 351 20.58 2.16 -13.50
CA PRO A 351 21.16 2.38 -14.82
C PRO A 351 22.65 2.71 -14.76
N MET A 352 23.12 3.46 -13.76
CA MET A 352 24.50 3.89 -13.64
C MET A 352 25.45 2.72 -13.33
N LEU A 353 25.05 1.84 -12.42
CA LEU A 353 25.80 0.63 -12.09
C LEU A 353 25.81 -0.36 -13.24
N MET A 354 24.67 -0.56 -13.90
CA MET A 354 24.56 -1.48 -15.02
C MET A 354 25.32 -1.03 -16.26
N ASN A 355 25.51 0.28 -16.48
CA ASN A 355 26.24 0.83 -17.62
C ASN A 355 27.74 1.08 -17.28
N GLY A 356 28.18 0.81 -16.06
CA GLY A 356 29.58 1.05 -15.63
C GLY A 356 29.93 2.54 -15.44
N GLN A 357 28.95 3.43 -15.36
CA GLN A 357 29.16 4.85 -15.07
C GLN A 357 29.58 5.06 -13.61
N VAL A 358 29.13 4.18 -12.72
CA VAL A 358 29.53 4.12 -11.31
C VAL A 358 30.23 2.79 -11.08
N LYS A 359 31.43 2.83 -10.51
CA LYS A 359 32.18 1.61 -10.13
C LYS A 359 31.95 1.30 -8.65
N VAL A 360 31.83 0.01 -8.34
CA VAL A 360 31.76 -0.49 -6.97
C VAL A 360 33.14 -1.05 -6.62
N ASN A 361 33.82 -0.43 -5.67
CA ASN A 361 35.15 -0.85 -5.19
C ASN A 361 35.11 -2.07 -4.26
#